data_26710e580d3db818805546b9e3b87c30
#
_entry.id   26710e580d3db818805546b9e3b87c30
#
_cell.length_a   1.000
_cell.length_b   1.000
_cell.length_c   1.000
_cell.angle_alpha   90.00
_cell.angle_beta   90.00
_cell.angle_gamma   90.00
#
_symmetry.space_group_name_H-M   'P 1'
#
loop_
_entity.id
_entity.type
_entity.pdbx_description
1 polymer ?
#
loop_
_entity_poly.entity_id
_entity_poly.type
_entity_poly.pdbx_seq_one_letter_code
_entity_poly.pdbx_strand_id
1 'polypeptide(L)'
;MEIHEGYIPFMGYKTYYRTVGKCEGNKKPLILLHGGPGGSTHNTLEVLDCLANDGRMLIYYDQLGCGLSSIEGSHKELWNKETWVKELDNLREYLHLDEVHLLGHSWGGMLEITYISDTDHKGVKSVVLSSTLPSSSLWAKEQHRLIKFMPLEDQKAIEEAERTNTWTSPEYIKANEDFMHMFVNNIKYTEESPECLRRPKVFGREAYETAWGPNEFCPLGNLKDWEYLDKMKSWDIPTLITDGGEDESTPFINMQMHNAVKGSKWVIFQYSKHMSYTQEHEKYVNLVKEFLNQHD
;
A
#
# COMPACT_ATOMS: atom_id res chain seq x y z
N MET A 1 -24.90 3.82 -2.01
CA MET A 1 -23.97 4.47 -2.95
C MET A 1 -23.99 3.66 -4.24
N GLU A 2 -23.80 4.32 -5.39
CA GLU A 2 -23.69 3.63 -6.67
C GLU A 2 -22.33 2.97 -6.77
N ILE A 3 -22.29 1.71 -7.20
CA ILE A 3 -21.07 0.93 -7.37
C ILE A 3 -21.03 0.41 -8.79
N HIS A 4 -19.91 0.61 -9.47
CA HIS A 4 -19.64 0.03 -10.78
C HIS A 4 -18.34 -0.76 -10.73
N GLU A 5 -18.36 -1.91 -11.38
CA GLU A 5 -17.21 -2.82 -11.47
C GLU A 5 -16.97 -3.20 -12.92
N GLY A 6 -15.73 -3.45 -13.27
CA GLY A 6 -15.38 -3.82 -14.62
C GLY A 6 -13.93 -4.20 -14.79
N TYR A 7 -13.56 -4.37 -16.05
CA TYR A 7 -12.19 -4.72 -16.41
C TYR A 7 -11.67 -3.78 -17.49
N ILE A 8 -10.43 -3.38 -17.34
CA ILE A 8 -9.71 -2.51 -18.28
C ILE A 8 -8.67 -3.36 -19.01
N PRO A 9 -8.61 -3.36 -20.35
CA PRO A 9 -7.53 -4.01 -21.08
C PRO A 9 -6.17 -3.40 -20.71
N PHE A 10 -5.18 -4.24 -20.40
CA PHE A 10 -3.83 -3.82 -20.09
C PHE A 10 -2.81 -4.88 -20.52
N MET A 11 -1.86 -4.54 -21.42
CA MET A 11 -0.77 -5.41 -21.89
C MET A 11 -1.18 -6.83 -22.33
N GLY A 12 -2.36 -6.97 -22.95
CA GLY A 12 -2.91 -8.27 -23.35
C GLY A 12 -3.66 -9.02 -22.25
N TYR A 13 -3.69 -8.46 -21.05
CA TYR A 13 -4.45 -8.92 -19.89
C TYR A 13 -5.56 -7.94 -19.54
N LYS A 14 -6.07 -8.00 -18.32
CA LYS A 14 -7.11 -7.10 -17.82
C LYS A 14 -6.86 -6.73 -16.37
N THR A 15 -7.07 -5.47 -16.05
CA THR A 15 -7.09 -4.93 -14.69
C THR A 15 -8.52 -4.78 -14.22
N TYR A 16 -8.88 -5.40 -13.10
CA TYR A 16 -10.17 -5.19 -12.44
C TYR A 16 -10.19 -3.83 -11.76
N TYR A 17 -11.32 -3.13 -11.88
CA TYR A 17 -11.57 -1.89 -11.13
C TYR A 17 -12.97 -1.88 -10.52
N ARG A 18 -13.13 -1.09 -9.45
CA ARG A 18 -14.38 -0.81 -8.76
C ARG A 18 -14.46 0.68 -8.48
N THR A 19 -15.58 1.31 -8.81
CA THR A 19 -15.85 2.70 -8.45
C THR A 19 -17.01 2.78 -7.48
N VAL A 20 -16.95 3.74 -6.54
CA VAL A 20 -17.98 3.97 -5.51
C VAL A 20 -18.36 5.44 -5.50
N GLY A 21 -19.66 5.73 -5.63
CA GLY A 21 -20.19 7.08 -5.65
C GLY A 21 -19.87 7.83 -6.94
N LYS A 22 -20.00 9.14 -6.89
CA LYS A 22 -19.70 10.07 -7.99
C LYS A 22 -19.14 11.36 -7.43
N CYS A 23 -18.40 12.12 -8.24
CA CYS A 23 -17.95 13.46 -7.85
C CYS A 23 -19.09 14.47 -7.95
N GLU A 24 -19.24 15.30 -6.92
CA GLU A 24 -20.19 16.40 -6.83
C GLU A 24 -19.44 17.73 -6.63
N GLY A 25 -19.92 18.77 -7.28
CA GLY A 25 -19.29 20.09 -7.21
C GLY A 25 -17.87 20.10 -7.76
N ASN A 26 -16.92 20.56 -6.94
CA ASN A 26 -15.49 20.61 -7.29
C ASN A 26 -14.68 19.40 -6.80
N LYS A 27 -15.32 18.41 -6.17
CA LYS A 27 -14.64 17.23 -5.64
C LYS A 27 -13.89 16.47 -6.73
N LYS A 28 -12.64 16.09 -6.44
CA LYS A 28 -11.85 15.25 -7.34
C LYS A 28 -11.91 13.79 -6.88
N PRO A 29 -11.89 12.83 -7.81
CA PRO A 29 -11.88 11.41 -7.45
C PRO A 29 -10.62 11.02 -6.66
N LEU A 30 -10.76 9.99 -5.83
CA LEU A 30 -9.67 9.39 -5.09
C LEU A 30 -9.38 7.99 -5.64
N ILE A 31 -8.16 7.75 -6.09
CA ILE A 31 -7.68 6.41 -6.44
C ILE A 31 -6.99 5.80 -5.21
N LEU A 32 -7.40 4.59 -4.86
CA LEU A 32 -6.86 3.84 -3.72
C LEU A 32 -5.99 2.69 -4.23
N LEU A 33 -4.71 2.71 -3.85
CA LEU A 33 -3.70 1.75 -4.23
C LEU A 33 -3.41 0.81 -3.05
N HIS A 34 -3.72 -0.47 -3.24
CA HIS A 34 -3.51 -1.48 -2.21
C HIS A 34 -2.03 -1.85 -2.03
N GLY A 35 -1.72 -2.47 -0.91
CA GLY A 35 -0.39 -2.98 -0.58
C GLY A 35 0.03 -4.20 -1.42
N GLY A 36 1.17 -4.76 -1.10
CA GLY A 36 1.75 -5.93 -1.80
C GLY A 36 3.24 -5.75 -2.03
N PRO A 37 3.73 -5.70 -3.31
CA PRO A 37 3.04 -5.94 -4.60
C PRO A 37 2.53 -7.38 -4.73
N GLY A 38 1.31 -7.56 -5.23
CA GLY A 38 0.71 -8.91 -5.31
C GLY A 38 0.24 -9.52 -3.98
N GLY A 39 0.68 -8.99 -2.84
CA GLY A 39 0.39 -9.51 -1.49
C GLY A 39 -0.96 -9.07 -0.91
N SER A 40 -1.68 -8.15 -1.56
CA SER A 40 -2.96 -7.64 -1.12
C SER A 40 -3.91 -7.42 -2.31
N THR A 41 -5.12 -6.92 -2.04
CA THR A 41 -6.15 -6.63 -3.02
C THR A 41 -6.93 -5.39 -2.58
N HIS A 42 -7.78 -4.83 -3.47
CA HIS A 42 -8.64 -3.70 -3.16
C HIS A 42 -9.55 -3.92 -1.93
N ASN A 43 -9.91 -5.16 -1.64
CA ASN A 43 -10.84 -5.52 -0.55
C ASN A 43 -10.46 -4.88 0.79
N THR A 44 -9.17 -4.79 1.09
CA THR A 44 -8.70 -4.26 2.38
C THR A 44 -9.00 -2.78 2.55
N LEU A 45 -9.12 -2.06 1.44
CA LEU A 45 -9.38 -0.62 1.43
C LEU A 45 -10.87 -0.28 1.30
N GLU A 46 -11.76 -1.24 1.00
CA GLU A 46 -13.21 -0.99 0.89
C GLU A 46 -13.86 -0.49 2.19
N VAL A 47 -13.21 -0.69 3.34
CA VAL A 47 -13.64 -0.06 4.59
C VAL A 47 -13.69 1.47 4.49
N LEU A 48 -12.98 2.05 3.52
CA LEU A 48 -12.95 3.48 3.23
C LEU A 48 -14.09 3.95 2.30
N ASP A 49 -15.01 3.06 1.88
CA ASP A 49 -16.18 3.42 1.05
C ASP A 49 -16.98 4.60 1.61
N CYS A 50 -16.98 4.76 2.93
CA CYS A 50 -17.64 5.88 3.60
C CYS A 50 -17.10 7.27 3.19
N LEU A 51 -15.89 7.37 2.63
CA LEU A 51 -15.37 8.61 2.06
C LEU A 51 -16.20 9.09 0.85
N ALA A 52 -16.90 8.19 0.15
CA ALA A 52 -17.79 8.56 -0.94
C ALA A 52 -19.04 9.33 -0.48
N ASN A 53 -19.42 9.25 0.80
CA ASN A 53 -20.53 10.03 1.36
C ASN A 53 -20.29 11.56 1.33
N ASP A 54 -19.04 11.96 1.06
CA ASP A 54 -18.64 13.36 0.93
C ASP A 54 -18.81 13.92 -0.50
N GLY A 55 -19.50 13.17 -1.38
CA GLY A 55 -19.65 13.55 -2.80
C GLY A 55 -18.33 13.38 -3.60
N ARG A 56 -17.53 12.41 -3.25
CA ARG A 56 -16.27 12.06 -3.92
C ARG A 56 -16.37 10.65 -4.52
N MET A 57 -16.01 10.48 -5.77
CA MET A 57 -15.87 9.16 -6.36
C MET A 57 -14.58 8.49 -5.85
N LEU A 58 -14.71 7.26 -5.41
CA LEU A 58 -13.56 6.42 -5.04
C LEU A 58 -13.33 5.41 -6.16
N ILE A 59 -12.06 5.18 -6.48
CA ILE A 59 -11.64 4.21 -7.48
C ILE A 59 -10.68 3.23 -6.82
N TYR A 60 -11.03 1.97 -6.87
CA TYR A 60 -10.22 0.85 -6.44
C TYR A 60 -9.84 0.02 -7.66
N TYR A 61 -8.72 -0.66 -7.63
CA TYR A 61 -8.38 -1.67 -8.60
C TYR A 61 -7.50 -2.75 -7.97
N ASP A 62 -7.57 -3.95 -8.50
CA ASP A 62 -6.57 -4.97 -8.21
C ASP A 62 -5.43 -4.78 -9.20
N GLN A 63 -4.24 -4.53 -8.69
CA GLN A 63 -3.06 -4.40 -9.54
C GLN A 63 -2.77 -5.72 -10.25
N LEU A 64 -2.25 -5.65 -11.47
CA LEU A 64 -1.95 -6.84 -12.27
C LEU A 64 -1.10 -7.84 -11.47
N GLY A 65 -1.53 -9.09 -11.48
CA GLY A 65 -0.87 -10.19 -10.78
C GLY A 65 -1.53 -10.63 -9.49
N CYS A 66 -2.58 -9.95 -9.00
CA CYS A 66 -3.31 -10.37 -7.80
C CYS A 66 -4.83 -10.17 -7.92
N GLY A 67 -5.57 -10.68 -6.96
CA GLY A 67 -7.01 -10.52 -6.86
C GLY A 67 -7.74 -10.92 -8.14
N LEU A 68 -8.65 -10.07 -8.58
CA LEU A 68 -9.41 -10.24 -9.82
C LEU A 68 -8.61 -9.87 -11.09
N SER A 69 -7.39 -9.34 -10.92
CA SER A 69 -6.41 -9.08 -11.99
C SER A 69 -5.32 -10.16 -12.07
N SER A 70 -5.54 -11.32 -11.44
CA SER A 70 -4.64 -12.45 -11.52
C SER A 70 -4.54 -12.97 -12.95
N ILE A 71 -3.35 -13.43 -13.33
CA ILE A 71 -3.08 -14.04 -14.64
C ILE A 71 -2.48 -15.43 -14.46
N GLU A 72 -2.80 -16.32 -15.36
CA GLU A 72 -2.28 -17.69 -15.34
C GLU A 72 -0.85 -17.75 -15.93
N GLY A 73 -0.06 -18.69 -15.43
CA GLY A 73 1.31 -18.92 -15.89
C GLY A 73 2.34 -18.12 -15.11
N SER A 74 3.59 -18.14 -15.60
CA SER A 74 4.71 -17.41 -15.02
C SER A 74 5.06 -16.20 -15.90
N HIS A 75 5.13 -15.02 -15.28
CA HIS A 75 5.28 -13.73 -15.97
C HIS A 75 6.23 -12.80 -15.20
N LYS A 76 7.37 -13.34 -14.77
CA LYS A 76 8.34 -12.59 -13.94
C LYS A 76 8.79 -11.26 -14.55
N GLU A 77 8.77 -11.15 -15.88
CA GLU A 77 9.09 -9.94 -16.63
C GLU A 77 8.09 -8.79 -16.41
N LEU A 78 6.87 -9.12 -15.97
CA LEU A 78 5.82 -8.12 -15.70
C LEU A 78 5.90 -7.53 -14.29
N TRP A 79 6.51 -8.26 -13.34
CA TRP A 79 6.49 -7.87 -11.94
C TRP A 79 7.57 -6.85 -11.61
N ASN A 80 7.39 -5.62 -12.09
CA ASN A 80 8.28 -4.49 -11.85
C ASN A 80 7.50 -3.18 -11.72
N LYS A 81 8.12 -2.18 -11.12
CA LYS A 81 7.47 -0.90 -10.85
C LYS A 81 6.99 -0.18 -12.12
N GLU A 82 7.71 -0.33 -13.22
CA GLU A 82 7.38 0.28 -14.50
C GLU A 82 6.05 -0.24 -15.07
N THR A 83 5.79 -1.53 -14.89
CA THR A 83 4.51 -2.14 -15.27
C THR A 83 3.35 -1.55 -14.48
N TRP A 84 3.45 -1.48 -13.15
CA TRP A 84 2.39 -0.96 -12.31
C TRP A 84 2.20 0.57 -12.43
N VAL A 85 3.27 1.33 -12.72
CA VAL A 85 3.15 2.76 -13.08
C VAL A 85 2.33 2.93 -14.36
N LYS A 86 2.62 2.15 -15.41
CA LYS A 86 1.85 2.17 -16.66
C LYS A 86 0.41 1.70 -16.46
N GLU A 87 0.17 0.78 -15.54
CA GLU A 87 -1.18 0.33 -15.20
C GLU A 87 -1.99 1.45 -14.55
N LEU A 88 -1.40 2.24 -13.66
CA LEU A 88 -2.05 3.40 -13.07
C LEU A 88 -2.37 4.48 -14.13
N ASP A 89 -1.46 4.73 -15.07
CA ASP A 89 -1.73 5.63 -16.20
C ASP A 89 -2.88 5.11 -17.06
N ASN A 90 -2.87 3.82 -17.41
CA ASN A 90 -3.93 3.17 -18.19
C ASN A 90 -5.30 3.22 -17.48
N LEU A 91 -5.33 3.04 -16.16
CA LEU A 91 -6.54 3.19 -15.34
C LEU A 91 -7.09 4.63 -15.44
N ARG A 92 -6.23 5.63 -15.28
CA ARG A 92 -6.62 7.05 -15.36
C ARG A 92 -7.12 7.40 -16.74
N GLU A 93 -6.43 6.97 -17.79
CA GLU A 93 -6.82 7.24 -19.18
C GLU A 93 -8.17 6.59 -19.51
N TYR A 94 -8.35 5.31 -19.19
CA TYR A 94 -9.57 4.56 -19.50
C TYR A 94 -10.80 5.12 -18.79
N LEU A 95 -10.65 5.56 -17.54
CA LEU A 95 -11.74 6.13 -16.74
C LEU A 95 -11.86 7.66 -16.90
N HIS A 96 -11.08 8.28 -17.79
CA HIS A 96 -11.06 9.72 -18.05
C HIS A 96 -10.82 10.56 -16.78
N LEU A 97 -9.83 10.17 -15.98
CA LEU A 97 -9.49 10.79 -14.69
C LEU A 97 -8.37 11.84 -14.87
N ASP A 98 -8.73 13.02 -15.36
CA ASP A 98 -7.76 14.10 -15.60
C ASP A 98 -7.15 14.64 -14.29
N GLU A 99 -7.99 14.86 -13.27
CA GLU A 99 -7.58 15.33 -11.95
C GLU A 99 -7.98 14.33 -10.87
N VAL A 100 -7.04 13.94 -10.00
CA VAL A 100 -7.24 12.91 -8.98
C VAL A 100 -6.46 13.21 -7.70
N HIS A 101 -6.92 12.63 -6.60
CA HIS A 101 -6.08 12.37 -5.43
C HIS A 101 -5.64 10.91 -5.44
N LEU A 102 -4.49 10.61 -4.83
CA LEU A 102 -4.03 9.25 -4.63
C LEU A 102 -3.98 8.93 -3.13
N LEU A 103 -4.28 7.70 -2.78
CA LEU A 103 -4.06 7.14 -1.44
C LEU A 103 -3.43 5.76 -1.60
N GLY A 104 -2.18 5.63 -1.21
CA GLY A 104 -1.44 4.37 -1.29
C GLY A 104 -1.10 3.83 0.09
N HIS A 105 -1.50 2.58 0.31
CA HIS A 105 -1.17 1.85 1.52
C HIS A 105 0.01 0.90 1.25
N SER A 106 1.04 0.95 2.13
CA SER A 106 2.20 0.04 2.04
C SER A 106 2.88 0.14 0.66
N TRP A 107 3.01 -0.95 -0.08
CA TRP A 107 3.46 -0.95 -1.48
C TRP A 107 2.68 0.06 -2.35
N GLY A 108 1.37 0.24 -2.13
CA GLY A 108 0.60 1.26 -2.84
C GLY A 108 1.19 2.66 -2.69
N GLY A 109 1.75 2.98 -1.52
CA GLY A 109 2.49 4.22 -1.29
C GLY A 109 3.85 4.25 -1.99
N MET A 110 4.57 3.11 -2.09
CA MET A 110 5.77 3.03 -2.93
C MET A 110 5.45 3.28 -4.42
N LEU A 111 4.31 2.76 -4.88
CA LEU A 111 3.83 3.00 -6.24
C LEU A 111 3.50 4.48 -6.45
N GLU A 112 2.83 5.15 -5.50
CA GLU A 112 2.62 6.60 -5.52
C GLU A 112 3.94 7.37 -5.56
N ILE A 113 4.89 7.01 -4.69
CA ILE A 113 6.21 7.65 -4.64
C ILE A 113 6.93 7.51 -5.98
N THR A 114 6.87 6.32 -6.59
CA THR A 114 7.44 6.08 -7.93
C THR A 114 6.72 6.93 -8.97
N TYR A 115 5.39 6.93 -8.95
CA TYR A 115 4.57 7.67 -9.90
C TYR A 115 4.84 9.17 -9.88
N ILE A 116 4.83 9.79 -8.69
CA ILE A 116 5.10 11.22 -8.54
C ILE A 116 6.55 11.59 -8.89
N SER A 117 7.51 10.71 -8.61
CA SER A 117 8.93 10.99 -8.80
C SER A 117 9.44 10.72 -10.22
N ASP A 118 8.84 9.76 -10.94
CA ASP A 118 9.38 9.26 -12.21
C ASP A 118 8.49 9.61 -13.42
N THR A 119 7.30 10.22 -13.20
CA THR A 119 6.41 10.69 -14.27
C THR A 119 6.15 12.19 -14.16
N ASP A 120 5.43 12.76 -15.13
CA ASP A 120 4.96 14.15 -15.04
C ASP A 120 3.79 14.32 -14.06
N HIS A 121 3.23 13.22 -13.53
CA HIS A 121 2.11 13.12 -12.58
C HIS A 121 1.01 14.18 -12.78
N LYS A 122 0.81 14.61 -14.02
CA LYS A 122 -0.13 15.65 -14.37
C LYS A 122 -1.53 15.39 -13.83
N GLY A 123 -2.11 16.39 -13.17
CA GLY A 123 -3.47 16.30 -12.61
C GLY A 123 -3.56 15.60 -11.25
N VAL A 124 -2.47 15.11 -10.67
CA VAL A 124 -2.49 14.65 -9.27
C VAL A 124 -2.52 15.86 -8.35
N LYS A 125 -3.58 15.98 -7.55
CA LYS A 125 -3.84 17.13 -6.67
C LYS A 125 -3.20 17.00 -5.30
N SER A 126 -3.18 15.79 -4.76
CA SER A 126 -2.53 15.47 -3.49
C SER A 126 -2.30 13.96 -3.36
N VAL A 127 -1.44 13.57 -2.44
CA VAL A 127 -1.14 12.17 -2.12
C VAL A 127 -1.29 11.89 -0.62
N VAL A 128 -1.77 10.68 -0.29
CA VAL A 128 -1.83 10.15 1.07
C VAL A 128 -0.95 8.91 1.16
N LEU A 129 0.21 9.05 1.76
CA LEU A 129 1.16 7.98 2.00
C LEU A 129 0.80 7.29 3.32
N SER A 130 0.18 6.11 3.24
CA SER A 130 -0.35 5.38 4.39
C SER A 130 0.50 4.15 4.70
N SER A 131 1.18 4.16 5.86
CA SER A 131 2.00 3.03 6.32
C SER A 131 2.95 2.52 5.22
N THR A 132 3.74 3.40 4.61
CA THR A 132 4.61 3.10 3.48
C THR A 132 6.09 3.40 3.77
N LEU A 133 6.93 3.38 2.75
CA LEU A 133 8.39 3.57 2.90
C LEU A 133 8.97 4.35 1.73
N PRO A 134 10.07 5.09 1.92
CA PRO A 134 10.75 5.81 0.84
C PRO A 134 11.99 5.08 0.31
N SER A 135 12.37 3.94 0.93
CA SER A 135 13.66 3.29 0.69
C SER A 135 13.63 1.85 1.18
N SER A 136 13.99 0.90 0.31
CA SER A 136 14.05 -0.53 0.65
C SER A 136 15.20 -0.83 1.62
N SER A 137 16.32 -0.14 1.51
CA SER A 137 17.44 -0.32 2.45
C SER A 137 17.13 0.21 3.85
N LEU A 138 16.43 1.36 3.93
CA LEU A 138 15.94 1.89 5.20
C LEU A 138 14.91 0.95 5.84
N TRP A 139 13.98 0.44 5.03
CA TRP A 139 12.99 -0.54 5.47
C TRP A 139 13.67 -1.76 6.08
N ALA A 140 14.53 -2.45 5.33
CA ALA A 140 15.23 -3.65 5.80
C ALA A 140 15.96 -3.41 7.14
N LYS A 141 16.63 -2.26 7.27
CA LYS A 141 17.31 -1.88 8.52
C LYS A 141 16.33 -1.73 9.69
N GLU A 142 15.21 -1.09 9.48
CA GLU A 142 14.18 -0.91 10.52
C GLU A 142 13.48 -2.22 10.87
N GLN A 143 13.18 -3.08 9.90
CA GLN A 143 12.62 -4.40 10.16
C GLN A 143 13.56 -5.25 11.02
N HIS A 144 14.87 -5.27 10.72
CA HIS A 144 15.85 -5.96 11.56
C HIS A 144 16.02 -5.35 12.96
N ARG A 145 15.69 -4.04 13.10
CA ARG A 145 15.60 -3.42 14.42
C ARG A 145 14.36 -3.91 15.17
N LEU A 146 13.21 -4.01 14.51
CA LEU A 146 11.97 -4.55 15.11
C LEU A 146 12.12 -6.00 15.53
N ILE A 147 12.75 -6.85 14.71
CA ILE A 147 13.04 -8.26 15.04
C ILE A 147 13.76 -8.40 16.38
N LYS A 148 14.62 -7.45 16.76
CA LYS A 148 15.31 -7.49 18.07
C LYS A 148 14.38 -7.34 19.28
N PHE A 149 13.13 -6.94 19.09
CA PHE A 149 12.12 -6.88 20.15
C PHE A 149 11.25 -8.15 20.21
N MET A 150 11.43 -9.08 19.29
CA MET A 150 10.76 -10.37 19.28
C MET A 150 11.38 -11.36 20.29
N PRO A 151 10.69 -12.46 20.64
CA PRO A 151 11.29 -13.56 21.41
C PRO A 151 12.60 -14.05 20.79
N LEU A 152 13.54 -14.47 21.62
CA LEU A 152 14.88 -14.87 21.17
C LEU A 152 14.87 -16.08 20.22
N GLU A 153 13.91 -17.00 20.40
CA GLU A 153 13.69 -18.13 19.49
C GLU A 153 13.30 -17.67 18.09
N ASP A 154 12.43 -16.65 17.97
CA ASP A 154 12.00 -16.11 16.69
C ASP A 154 13.13 -15.35 15.98
N GLN A 155 13.90 -14.56 16.74
CA GLN A 155 15.11 -13.90 16.20
C GLN A 155 16.08 -14.90 15.58
N LYS A 156 16.37 -16.03 16.28
CA LYS A 156 17.25 -17.08 15.78
C LYS A 156 16.69 -17.81 14.57
N ALA A 157 15.38 -18.06 14.54
CA ALA A 157 14.73 -18.70 13.42
C ALA A 157 14.78 -17.84 12.15
N ILE A 158 14.59 -16.52 12.29
CA ILE A 158 14.71 -15.56 11.19
C ILE A 158 16.18 -15.48 10.72
N GLU A 159 17.14 -15.32 11.62
CA GLU A 159 18.57 -15.27 11.29
C GLU A 159 19.03 -16.53 10.54
N GLU A 160 18.59 -17.72 10.98
CA GLU A 160 18.91 -18.98 10.30
C GLU A 160 18.28 -19.08 8.93
N ALA A 161 17.01 -18.64 8.78
CA ALA A 161 16.33 -18.62 7.50
C ALA A 161 17.03 -17.69 6.50
N GLU A 162 17.45 -16.50 6.93
CA GLU A 162 18.21 -15.55 6.12
C GLU A 162 19.56 -16.12 5.71
N ARG A 163 20.32 -16.70 6.67
CA ARG A 163 21.63 -17.29 6.43
C ARG A 163 21.60 -18.44 5.43
N THR A 164 20.55 -19.25 5.46
CA THR A 164 20.39 -20.45 4.61
C THR A 164 19.55 -20.20 3.36
N ASN A 165 18.93 -19.03 3.26
CA ASN A 165 17.89 -18.70 2.27
C ASN A 165 16.76 -19.75 2.24
N THR A 166 16.32 -20.21 3.42
CA THR A 166 15.30 -21.26 3.60
C THR A 166 14.13 -20.75 4.43
N TRP A 167 12.99 -20.52 3.77
CA TRP A 167 11.81 -19.83 4.30
C TRP A 167 10.64 -20.76 4.60
N THR A 168 10.91 -22.06 4.84
CA THR A 168 9.87 -23.09 4.99
C THR A 168 9.99 -23.91 6.25
N SER A 169 10.98 -23.65 7.13
CA SER A 169 11.06 -24.37 8.40
C SER A 169 9.89 -23.97 9.33
N PRO A 170 9.38 -24.90 10.15
CA PRO A 170 8.30 -24.59 11.10
C PRO A 170 8.64 -23.44 12.05
N GLU A 171 9.90 -23.35 12.50
CA GLU A 171 10.41 -22.31 13.38
C GLU A 171 10.33 -20.92 12.70
N TYR A 172 10.78 -20.86 11.44
CA TYR A 172 10.68 -19.62 10.66
C TYR A 172 9.23 -19.23 10.38
N ILE A 173 8.37 -20.18 9.98
CA ILE A 173 6.95 -19.89 9.71
C ILE A 173 6.30 -19.29 10.96
N LYS A 174 6.54 -19.88 12.14
CA LYS A 174 6.05 -19.33 13.40
C LYS A 174 6.59 -17.92 13.66
N ALA A 175 7.90 -17.73 13.51
CA ALA A 175 8.53 -16.43 13.75
C ALA A 175 8.00 -15.35 12.80
N ASN A 176 7.73 -15.69 11.53
CA ASN A 176 7.10 -14.78 10.57
C ASN A 176 5.65 -14.45 10.95
N GLU A 177 4.87 -15.42 11.42
CA GLU A 177 3.51 -15.17 11.93
C GLU A 177 3.53 -14.26 13.16
N ASP A 178 4.47 -14.46 14.07
CA ASP A 178 4.63 -13.61 15.25
C ASP A 178 5.04 -12.18 14.86
N PHE A 179 5.93 -12.01 13.87
CA PHE A 179 6.28 -10.71 13.33
C PHE A 179 5.04 -10.01 12.76
N MET A 180 4.27 -10.69 11.92
CA MET A 180 3.03 -10.15 11.34
C MET A 180 2.02 -9.74 12.42
N HIS A 181 1.88 -10.56 13.47
CA HIS A 181 1.00 -10.25 14.59
C HIS A 181 1.49 -9.05 15.41
N MET A 182 2.80 -8.92 15.62
CA MET A 182 3.38 -7.85 16.43
C MET A 182 3.33 -6.49 15.72
N PHE A 183 3.57 -6.43 14.40
CA PHE A 183 3.83 -5.18 13.69
C PHE A 183 2.91 -4.88 12.52
N VAL A 184 2.18 -5.86 12.01
CA VAL A 184 1.30 -5.66 10.86
C VAL A 184 -0.17 -5.65 11.27
N ASN A 185 -0.70 -6.77 11.75
CA ASN A 185 -2.10 -6.86 12.14
C ASN A 185 -2.34 -7.95 13.18
N ASN A 186 -2.93 -7.57 14.30
CA ASN A 186 -3.32 -8.49 15.37
C ASN A 186 -4.84 -8.64 15.52
N ILE A 187 -5.62 -8.05 14.61
CA ILE A 187 -7.08 -8.13 14.64
C ILE A 187 -7.53 -9.50 14.15
N LYS A 188 -8.33 -10.20 14.95
CA LYS A 188 -9.07 -11.37 14.50
C LYS A 188 -10.41 -10.91 13.94
N TYR A 189 -10.61 -11.10 12.64
CA TYR A 189 -11.89 -10.82 12.01
C TYR A 189 -12.92 -11.85 12.40
N THR A 190 -14.11 -11.38 12.80
CA THR A 190 -15.26 -12.17 13.20
C THR A 190 -16.42 -11.94 12.22
N GLU A 191 -17.54 -12.62 12.41
CA GLU A 191 -18.75 -12.39 11.60
C GLU A 191 -19.28 -10.94 11.69
N GLU A 192 -18.95 -10.23 12.76
CA GLU A 192 -19.31 -8.82 12.96
C GLU A 192 -18.35 -7.84 12.25
N SER A 193 -17.17 -8.32 11.83
CA SER A 193 -16.22 -7.51 11.08
C SER A 193 -16.74 -7.17 9.68
N PRO A 194 -16.34 -6.04 9.10
CA PRO A 194 -16.69 -5.70 7.73
C PRO A 194 -16.44 -6.86 6.75
N GLU A 195 -17.41 -7.13 5.87
CA GLU A 195 -17.35 -8.28 4.96
C GLU A 195 -16.10 -8.25 4.07
N CYS A 196 -15.73 -7.07 3.57
CA CYS A 196 -14.54 -6.87 2.74
C CYS A 196 -13.23 -7.34 3.41
N LEU A 197 -13.11 -7.25 4.74
CA LEU A 197 -11.94 -7.72 5.48
C LEU A 197 -11.92 -9.23 5.68
N ARG A 198 -13.09 -9.90 5.56
CA ARG A 198 -13.25 -11.36 5.71
C ARG A 198 -13.15 -12.11 4.39
N ARG A 199 -13.28 -11.38 3.27
CA ARG A 199 -13.22 -11.95 1.92
C ARG A 199 -11.87 -12.61 1.67
N PRO A 200 -11.83 -13.84 1.11
CA PRO A 200 -10.56 -14.45 0.70
C PRO A 200 -9.79 -13.55 -0.28
N LYS A 201 -8.48 -13.45 -0.07
CA LYS A 201 -7.59 -12.71 -0.96
C LYS A 201 -6.92 -13.69 -1.93
N VAL A 202 -6.88 -13.33 -3.20
CA VAL A 202 -6.09 -14.07 -4.20
C VAL A 202 -4.69 -13.46 -4.21
N PHE A 203 -3.77 -14.14 -3.54
CA PHE A 203 -2.39 -13.72 -3.39
C PHE A 203 -1.58 -14.00 -4.64
N GLY A 204 -0.99 -12.99 -5.23
CA GLY A 204 -0.10 -13.06 -6.38
C GLY A 204 1.34 -13.38 -5.94
N ARG A 205 1.58 -14.63 -5.53
CA ARG A 205 2.87 -15.07 -4.96
C ARG A 205 4.05 -14.75 -5.86
N GLU A 206 3.97 -15.02 -7.16
CA GLU A 206 5.07 -14.75 -8.09
C GLU A 206 5.37 -13.26 -8.20
N ALA A 207 4.32 -12.42 -8.23
CA ALA A 207 4.49 -10.97 -8.26
C ALA A 207 5.18 -10.47 -6.99
N TYR A 208 4.73 -10.94 -5.82
CA TYR A 208 5.31 -10.58 -4.54
C TYR A 208 6.77 -11.01 -4.43
N GLU A 209 7.06 -12.30 -4.65
CA GLU A 209 8.42 -12.84 -4.50
C GLU A 209 9.40 -12.26 -5.52
N THR A 210 8.94 -11.97 -6.75
CA THR A 210 9.79 -11.39 -7.80
C THR A 210 10.11 -9.92 -7.53
N ALA A 211 9.11 -9.15 -7.10
CA ALA A 211 9.30 -7.73 -6.90
C ALA A 211 9.86 -7.40 -5.51
N TRP A 212 9.30 -7.98 -4.46
CA TRP A 212 9.70 -7.69 -3.07
C TRP A 212 10.64 -8.75 -2.50
N GLY A 213 10.15 -9.94 -2.26
CA GLY A 213 10.98 -11.00 -1.69
C GLY A 213 10.15 -12.04 -0.92
N PRO A 214 10.79 -12.85 -0.09
CA PRO A 214 10.15 -13.97 0.59
C PRO A 214 9.20 -13.55 1.73
N ASN A 215 9.37 -12.34 2.27
CA ASN A 215 8.64 -11.84 3.44
C ASN A 215 8.75 -10.31 3.56
N GLU A 216 8.10 -9.71 4.56
CA GLU A 216 8.07 -8.25 4.76
C GLU A 216 9.45 -7.65 5.09
N PHE A 217 10.29 -8.35 5.83
CA PHE A 217 11.55 -7.82 6.35
C PHE A 217 12.78 -8.06 5.47
N CYS A 218 12.65 -8.86 4.38
CA CYS A 218 13.75 -9.22 3.48
C CYS A 218 13.46 -8.82 2.02
N PRO A 219 13.65 -7.56 1.62
CA PRO A 219 13.45 -7.11 0.24
C PRO A 219 14.60 -7.65 -0.66
N LEU A 220 14.45 -8.86 -1.18
CA LEU A 220 15.43 -9.52 -2.04
C LEU A 220 15.04 -9.52 -3.52
N GLY A 221 13.84 -9.05 -3.85
CA GLY A 221 13.34 -8.95 -5.21
C GLY A 221 13.97 -7.83 -6.03
N ASN A 222 13.35 -7.49 -7.15
CA ASN A 222 13.88 -6.42 -8.01
C ASN A 222 13.71 -5.01 -7.45
N LEU A 223 12.90 -4.85 -6.39
CA LEU A 223 12.76 -3.60 -5.64
C LEU A 223 13.81 -3.44 -4.51
N LYS A 224 14.77 -4.36 -4.36
CA LYS A 224 15.80 -4.30 -3.30
C LYS A 224 16.63 -3.02 -3.27
N ASP A 225 16.84 -2.42 -4.44
CA ASP A 225 17.60 -1.18 -4.62
C ASP A 225 16.69 0.04 -4.88
N TRP A 226 15.42 -0.06 -4.50
CA TRP A 226 14.44 1.02 -4.66
C TRP A 226 14.65 2.10 -3.58
N GLU A 227 15.20 3.25 -3.98
CA GLU A 227 15.62 4.34 -3.11
C GLU A 227 15.08 5.68 -3.62
N TYR A 228 14.08 6.25 -2.95
CA TYR A 228 13.36 7.43 -3.42
C TYR A 228 13.39 8.63 -2.47
N LEU A 229 13.94 8.48 -1.26
CA LEU A 229 13.95 9.55 -0.26
C LEU A 229 14.54 10.87 -0.78
N ASP A 230 15.60 10.79 -1.59
CA ASP A 230 16.23 11.99 -2.16
C ASP A 230 15.36 12.63 -3.25
N LYS A 231 14.63 11.86 -4.04
CA LYS A 231 13.70 12.37 -5.05
C LYS A 231 12.52 13.10 -4.40
N MET A 232 12.03 12.60 -3.25
CA MET A 232 10.93 13.22 -2.51
C MET A 232 11.25 14.65 -2.03
N LYS A 233 12.51 15.01 -1.88
CA LYS A 233 12.92 16.38 -1.50
C LYS A 233 12.53 17.47 -2.50
N SER A 234 12.28 17.08 -3.76
CA SER A 234 11.85 17.99 -4.82
C SER A 234 10.31 18.08 -4.97
N TRP A 235 9.56 17.35 -4.17
CA TRP A 235 8.10 17.36 -4.27
C TRP A 235 7.52 18.70 -3.82
N ASP A 236 6.57 19.21 -4.60
CA ASP A 236 5.74 20.38 -4.29
C ASP A 236 4.24 20.04 -4.20
N ILE A 237 3.91 18.76 -4.20
CA ILE A 237 2.55 18.24 -4.11
C ILE A 237 2.09 18.15 -2.64
N PRO A 238 0.86 18.57 -2.31
CA PRO A 238 0.28 18.37 -0.99
C PRO A 238 0.33 16.91 -0.57
N THR A 239 0.96 16.63 0.57
CA THR A 239 1.24 15.27 1.04
C THR A 239 0.78 15.08 2.47
N LEU A 240 -0.05 14.06 2.70
CA LEU A 240 -0.39 13.53 4.03
C LEU A 240 0.36 12.20 4.24
N ILE A 241 1.06 12.07 5.35
CA ILE A 241 1.75 10.85 5.76
C ILE A 241 1.05 10.30 7.01
N THR A 242 0.74 9.00 7.02
CA THR A 242 0.09 8.34 8.16
C THR A 242 0.75 7.00 8.45
N ASP A 243 0.90 6.68 9.73
CA ASP A 243 1.40 5.38 10.21
C ASP A 243 0.77 5.02 11.55
N GLY A 244 0.93 3.79 11.97
CA GLY A 244 0.58 3.32 13.31
C GLY A 244 1.75 3.50 14.29
N GLY A 245 1.44 3.61 15.57
CA GLY A 245 2.45 3.70 16.63
C GLY A 245 3.29 2.42 16.78
N GLU A 246 2.71 1.27 16.43
CA GLU A 246 3.34 -0.06 16.47
C GLU A 246 3.48 -0.69 15.06
N ASP A 247 3.58 0.14 14.03
CA ASP A 247 3.64 -0.23 12.63
C ASP A 247 5.02 -0.77 12.23
N GLU A 248 5.06 -1.74 11.31
CA GLU A 248 6.30 -2.11 10.62
C GLU A 248 6.85 -0.95 9.77
N SER A 249 5.97 -0.11 9.18
CA SER A 249 6.32 1.20 8.66
C SER A 249 6.52 2.17 9.82
N THR A 250 7.65 2.05 10.51
CA THR A 250 7.86 2.71 11.81
C THR A 250 7.72 4.23 11.73
N PRO A 251 7.37 4.89 12.84
CA PRO A 251 7.39 6.36 12.90
C PRO A 251 8.75 6.96 12.48
N PHE A 252 9.86 6.22 12.64
CA PHE A 252 11.16 6.68 12.17
C PHE A 252 11.24 6.72 10.63
N ILE A 253 10.70 5.72 9.93
CA ILE A 253 10.61 5.71 8.46
C ILE A 253 9.76 6.89 7.97
N ASN A 254 8.57 7.05 8.57
CA ASN A 254 7.63 8.12 8.20
C ASN A 254 8.17 9.53 8.49
N MET A 255 8.93 9.68 9.58
CA MET A 255 9.65 10.92 9.89
C MET A 255 10.66 11.28 8.79
N GLN A 256 11.35 10.31 8.17
CA GLN A 256 12.27 10.59 7.06
C GLN A 256 11.52 11.14 5.84
N MET A 257 10.36 10.57 5.50
CA MET A 257 9.50 11.10 4.43
C MET A 257 8.99 12.50 4.75
N HIS A 258 8.51 12.72 5.98
CA HIS A 258 8.04 14.04 6.43
C HIS A 258 9.14 15.10 6.33
N ASN A 259 10.34 14.77 6.74
CA ASN A 259 11.49 15.68 6.67
C ASN A 259 11.92 15.96 5.21
N ALA A 260 11.72 15.00 4.30
CA ALA A 260 12.05 15.17 2.89
C ALA A 260 11.01 16.02 2.15
N VAL A 261 9.71 15.80 2.41
CA VAL A 261 8.63 16.51 1.70
C VAL A 261 8.22 17.76 2.46
N LYS A 262 8.69 18.91 1.97
CA LYS A 262 8.40 20.21 2.59
C LYS A 262 6.89 20.50 2.59
N GLY A 263 6.36 20.81 3.76
CA GLY A 263 4.93 21.16 3.92
C GLY A 263 4.01 19.95 4.03
N SER A 264 4.54 18.73 4.03
CA SER A 264 3.73 17.54 4.33
C SER A 264 3.14 17.60 5.74
N LYS A 265 1.99 16.97 5.92
CA LYS A 265 1.37 16.72 7.23
C LYS A 265 1.67 15.27 7.60
N TRP A 266 2.09 15.03 8.84
CA TRP A 266 2.32 13.68 9.36
C TRP A 266 1.52 13.43 10.62
N VAL A 267 0.82 12.28 10.67
CA VAL A 267 -0.06 11.90 11.79
C VAL A 267 0.17 10.44 12.16
N ILE A 268 0.54 10.20 13.42
CA ILE A 268 0.70 8.86 13.99
C ILE A 268 -0.63 8.42 14.62
N PHE A 269 -1.09 7.24 14.26
CA PHE A 269 -2.23 6.56 14.85
C PHE A 269 -1.73 5.70 16.03
N GLN A 270 -1.79 6.26 17.22
CA GLN A 270 -1.09 5.77 18.40
C GLN A 270 -1.41 4.32 18.77
N TYR A 271 -2.63 3.87 18.51
CA TYR A 271 -3.13 2.54 18.90
C TYR A 271 -3.22 1.59 17.71
N SER A 272 -2.56 1.92 16.63
CA SER A 272 -2.59 1.16 15.39
C SER A 272 -1.23 0.55 15.06
N LYS A 273 -1.29 -0.53 14.28
CA LYS A 273 -0.18 -1.13 13.54
C LYS A 273 -0.26 -0.69 12.08
N HIS A 274 0.07 -1.58 11.16
CA HIS A 274 0.14 -1.30 9.73
C HIS A 274 -1.21 -0.93 9.08
N MET A 275 -2.33 -1.26 9.70
CA MET A 275 -3.67 -1.05 9.14
C MET A 275 -4.47 0.02 9.91
N SER A 276 -3.91 1.21 10.10
CA SER A 276 -4.52 2.31 10.85
C SER A 276 -5.91 2.70 10.32
N TYR A 277 -6.15 2.56 9.03
CA TYR A 277 -7.46 2.79 8.40
C TYR A 277 -8.56 1.80 8.83
N THR A 278 -8.20 0.66 9.44
CA THR A 278 -9.14 -0.27 10.08
C THR A 278 -9.14 -0.16 11.60
N GLN A 279 -7.97 0.07 12.20
CA GLN A 279 -7.77 0.00 13.65
C GLN A 279 -8.19 1.27 14.39
N GLU A 280 -8.00 2.44 13.78
CA GLU A 280 -8.52 3.73 14.25
C GLU A 280 -9.38 4.37 13.14
N HIS A 281 -10.32 3.59 12.59
CA HIS A 281 -11.05 3.86 11.36
C HIS A 281 -11.68 5.26 11.31
N GLU A 282 -12.48 5.64 12.31
CA GLU A 282 -13.19 6.92 12.33
C GLU A 282 -12.21 8.11 12.28
N LYS A 283 -11.15 8.05 13.08
CA LYS A 283 -10.11 9.08 13.10
C LYS A 283 -9.37 9.16 11.76
N TYR A 284 -9.08 8.01 11.15
CA TYR A 284 -8.42 7.93 9.86
C TYR A 284 -9.29 8.54 8.74
N VAL A 285 -10.54 8.13 8.66
CA VAL A 285 -11.50 8.63 7.66
C VAL A 285 -11.67 10.15 7.77
N ASN A 286 -11.86 10.67 8.99
CA ASN A 286 -12.02 12.11 9.22
C ASN A 286 -10.77 12.90 8.79
N LEU A 287 -9.58 12.40 9.12
CA LEU A 287 -8.30 13.01 8.73
C LEU A 287 -8.13 13.06 7.21
N VAL A 288 -8.35 11.92 6.53
CA VAL A 288 -8.23 11.82 5.07
C VAL A 288 -9.26 12.73 4.38
N LYS A 289 -10.52 12.68 4.83
CA LYS A 289 -11.58 13.54 4.30
C LYS A 289 -11.23 15.03 4.43
N GLU A 290 -10.78 15.46 5.60
CA GLU A 290 -10.35 16.86 5.84
C GLU A 290 -9.22 17.25 4.89
N PHE A 291 -8.21 16.41 4.78
CA PHE A 291 -7.05 16.66 3.92
C PHE A 291 -7.44 16.79 2.44
N LEU A 292 -8.21 15.84 1.92
CA LEU A 292 -8.67 15.87 0.53
C LEU A 292 -9.48 17.13 0.22
N ASN A 293 -10.38 17.53 1.13
CA ASN A 293 -11.25 18.70 0.97
C ASN A 293 -10.48 20.04 0.95
N GLN A 294 -9.28 20.08 1.51
CA GLN A 294 -8.40 21.25 1.46
C GLN A 294 -7.68 21.38 0.12
N HIS A 295 -7.69 20.33 -0.72
CA HIS A 295 -6.89 20.25 -1.95
C HIS A 295 -7.72 19.93 -3.22
N ASP A 296 -9.07 20.02 -3.15
CA ASP A 296 -9.98 19.89 -4.31
C ASP A 296 -9.86 21.02 -5.33
#